data_ee26c6e6208fa00e78ac1a6183437cf8
#
_entry.id   ee26c6e6208fa00e78ac1a6183437cf8
#
_cell.length_a   1.000
_cell.length_b   1.000
_cell.length_c   1.000
_cell.angle_alpha   90.00
_cell.angle_beta   90.00
_cell.angle_gamma   90.00
#
_symmetry.space_group_name_H-M   'P 1'
#
loop_
_entity.id
_entity.type
_entity.pdbx_description
1 polymer ?
#
loop_
_entity_poly.entity_id
_entity_poly.type
_entity_poly.pdbx_seq_one_letter_code
_entity_poly.pdbx_strand_id
1 'polypeptide(L)'
;QSQVFSYKMKEFNYYKEVNMAFGANIKIGQLFSITTSVESDKKQSNTALFVDFSQIYFNVAMDIPDDGNIFLNETERQKYLNQKPVYVNSVNMGRKGVMIVESEESYSEISVSIRAAFNAGIVNGELSLDSKTKEIAKT
;
A
#
# COMPACT_ATOMS: atom_id res chain seq x y z
N GLN A 1 5.49 20.58 5.52
CA GLN A 1 5.16 19.29 6.16
C GLN A 1 5.94 18.19 5.44
N SER A 2 6.73 17.42 6.19
CA SER A 2 7.44 16.29 5.63
C SER A 2 6.43 15.22 5.21
N GLN A 3 6.48 14.83 3.94
CA GLN A 3 5.69 13.71 3.42
C GLN A 3 6.12 12.44 4.16
N VAL A 4 5.16 11.67 4.65
CA VAL A 4 5.41 10.38 5.29
C VAL A 4 5.30 9.29 4.24
N PHE A 5 6.41 8.63 3.98
CA PHE A 5 6.48 7.47 3.10
C PHE A 5 6.71 6.20 3.92
N SER A 6 5.95 5.17 3.64
CA SER A 6 6.13 3.85 4.23
C SER A 6 5.93 2.75 3.21
N TYR A 7 6.63 1.65 3.37
CA TYR A 7 6.45 0.47 2.53
C TYR A 7 6.62 -0.83 3.32
N LYS A 8 5.98 -1.87 2.83
CA LYS A 8 6.16 -3.24 3.31
C LYS A 8 6.45 -4.13 2.10
N MET A 9 7.38 -5.05 2.28
CA MET A 9 7.80 -5.99 1.26
C MET A 9 7.55 -7.40 1.75
N LYS A 10 6.92 -8.22 0.93
CA LYS A 10 6.63 -9.62 1.25
C LYS A 10 6.85 -10.50 0.03
N GLU A 11 7.54 -11.61 0.23
CA GLU A 11 7.62 -12.69 -0.75
C GLU A 11 6.28 -13.43 -0.84
N PHE A 12 5.90 -13.86 -2.05
CA PHE A 12 4.73 -14.69 -2.27
C PHE A 12 5.04 -15.85 -3.22
N ASN A 13 4.26 -16.90 -3.11
CA ASN A 13 4.35 -18.08 -3.97
C ASN A 13 3.14 -18.21 -4.91
N TYR A 14 2.00 -17.64 -4.50
CA TYR A 14 0.74 -17.64 -5.26
C TYR A 14 0.16 -16.23 -5.31
N TYR A 15 -0.33 -15.83 -6.47
CA TYR A 15 -0.92 -14.49 -6.68
C TYR A 15 -2.11 -14.18 -5.75
N LYS A 16 -2.85 -15.22 -5.31
CA LYS A 16 -3.91 -15.04 -4.30
C LYS A 16 -3.42 -14.39 -3.00
N GLU A 17 -2.15 -14.59 -2.64
CA GLU A 17 -1.56 -13.99 -1.43
C GLU A 17 -1.47 -12.46 -1.57
N VAL A 18 -1.23 -11.97 -2.78
CA VAL A 18 -1.22 -10.54 -3.08
C VAL A 18 -2.64 -9.97 -2.99
N ASN A 19 -3.63 -10.68 -3.56
CA ASN A 19 -5.04 -10.31 -3.46
C ASN A 19 -5.51 -10.20 -2.00
N MET A 20 -5.12 -11.14 -1.16
CA MET A 20 -5.45 -11.13 0.27
C MET A 20 -4.83 -9.95 1.01
N ALA A 21 -3.62 -9.54 0.63
CA ALA A 21 -2.94 -8.40 1.25
C ALA A 21 -3.59 -7.06 0.91
N PHE A 22 -4.24 -6.97 -0.25
CA PHE A 22 -4.88 -5.74 -0.76
C PHE A 22 -6.37 -5.62 -0.43
N GLY A 23 -7.01 -6.73 -0.07
CA GLY A 23 -8.45 -6.84 0.04
C GLY A 23 -9.08 -7.48 -1.22
N ALA A 24 -10.11 -8.29 -1.00
CA ALA A 24 -10.70 -9.22 -1.95
C ALA A 24 -11.32 -8.62 -3.24
N ASN A 25 -11.31 -7.31 -3.40
CA ASN A 25 -11.99 -6.63 -4.51
C ASN A 25 -11.06 -6.20 -5.65
N ILE A 26 -9.76 -6.46 -5.54
CA ILE A 26 -8.80 -6.07 -6.57
C ILE A 26 -8.48 -7.30 -7.45
N LYS A 27 -8.92 -7.26 -8.69
CA LYS A 27 -8.52 -8.25 -9.69
C LYS A 27 -7.12 -7.94 -10.18
N ILE A 28 -6.11 -8.49 -9.52
CA ILE A 28 -4.69 -8.25 -9.81
C ILE A 28 -4.35 -8.57 -11.26
N GLY A 29 -4.91 -9.64 -11.84
CA GLY A 29 -4.71 -9.97 -13.23
C GLY A 29 -5.08 -8.84 -14.20
N GLN A 30 -6.15 -8.10 -13.92
CA GLN A 30 -6.54 -6.94 -14.73
C GLN A 30 -5.63 -5.73 -14.53
N LEU A 31 -5.15 -5.52 -13.29
CA LEU A 31 -4.27 -4.39 -12.96
C LEU A 31 -2.87 -4.53 -13.57
N PHE A 32 -2.35 -5.74 -13.67
CA PHE A 32 -0.98 -5.99 -14.12
C PHE A 32 -0.91 -6.67 -15.49
N SER A 33 -2.04 -6.72 -16.24
CA SER A 33 -2.10 -7.36 -17.57
C SER A 33 -1.63 -8.82 -17.57
N ILE A 34 -1.80 -9.51 -16.46
CA ILE A 34 -1.45 -10.91 -16.33
C ILE A 34 -2.58 -11.72 -16.97
N THR A 35 -2.26 -12.43 -18.05
CA THR A 35 -3.24 -13.10 -18.94
C THR A 35 -3.78 -14.43 -18.42
N THR A 36 -3.39 -14.85 -17.23
CA THR A 36 -3.80 -16.13 -16.65
C THR A 36 -4.99 -15.98 -15.70
N SER A 37 -5.74 -17.04 -15.47
CA SER A 37 -6.84 -17.15 -14.51
C SER A 37 -6.32 -17.19 -13.05
N VAL A 38 -5.80 -16.15 -12.62
CA VAL A 38 -4.64 -15.81 -11.81
C VAL A 38 -4.83 -16.01 -10.31
N GLU A 39 -6.04 -16.27 -9.83
CA GLU A 39 -6.25 -16.31 -8.36
C GLU A 39 -5.59 -17.51 -7.67
N SER A 40 -5.34 -18.58 -8.43
CA SER A 40 -4.69 -19.79 -7.91
C SER A 40 -3.31 -20.06 -8.49
N ASP A 41 -2.83 -19.23 -9.40
CA ASP A 41 -1.59 -19.49 -10.10
C ASP A 41 -0.36 -19.24 -9.23
N LYS A 42 0.57 -20.18 -9.38
CA LYS A 42 1.88 -20.12 -8.75
C LYS A 42 2.75 -19.08 -9.47
N LYS A 43 3.65 -18.43 -8.74
CA LYS A 43 4.70 -17.59 -9.32
C LYS A 43 5.45 -18.33 -10.43
N GLN A 44 5.83 -17.61 -11.48
CA GLN A 44 6.54 -18.17 -12.63
C GLN A 44 8.05 -18.12 -12.45
N SER A 45 8.54 -17.21 -11.64
CA SER A 45 9.96 -16.98 -11.40
C SER A 45 10.44 -17.62 -10.09
N ASN A 46 11.75 -17.69 -9.94
CA ASN A 46 12.38 -18.24 -8.74
C ASN A 46 11.96 -17.44 -7.48
N THR A 47 11.96 -16.12 -7.58
CA THR A 47 11.50 -15.22 -6.52
C THR A 47 10.38 -14.33 -7.03
N ALA A 48 9.33 -14.19 -6.24
CA ALA A 48 8.26 -13.23 -6.46
C ALA A 48 7.96 -12.49 -5.16
N LEU A 49 7.92 -11.18 -5.21
CA LEU A 49 7.59 -10.35 -4.07
C LEU A 49 6.65 -9.22 -4.45
N PHE A 50 5.88 -8.75 -3.49
CA PHE A 50 5.13 -7.52 -3.64
C PHE A 50 5.59 -6.47 -2.63
N VAL A 51 5.53 -5.23 -3.05
CA VAL A 51 5.78 -4.06 -2.23
C VAL A 51 4.49 -3.27 -2.11
N ASP A 52 3.95 -3.22 -0.91
CA ASP A 52 2.83 -2.34 -0.54
C ASP A 52 3.41 -1.04 -0.02
N PHE A 53 3.14 0.09 -0.67
CA PHE A 53 3.66 1.38 -0.25
C PHE A 53 2.55 2.42 -0.13
N SER A 54 2.77 3.36 0.78
CA SER A 54 1.91 4.51 0.97
C SER A 54 2.73 5.79 1.15
N GLN A 55 2.22 6.87 0.60
CA GLN A 55 2.77 8.19 0.75
C GLN A 55 1.67 9.14 1.22
N ILE A 56 1.80 9.62 2.46
CA ILE A 56 0.85 10.54 3.06
C ILE A 56 1.34 11.96 2.81
N TYR A 57 0.50 12.79 2.20
CA TYR A 57 0.79 14.18 1.90
C TYR A 57 0.37 15.11 3.02
N PHE A 58 -0.85 14.89 3.56
CA PHE A 58 -1.40 15.65 4.65
C PHE A 58 -2.48 14.86 5.38
N ASN A 59 -2.78 15.30 6.58
CA ASN A 59 -3.86 14.77 7.40
C ASN A 59 -4.97 15.82 7.47
N VAL A 60 -6.22 15.36 7.35
CA VAL A 60 -7.42 16.13 7.64
C VAL A 60 -8.02 15.58 8.92
N ALA A 61 -8.03 16.37 9.96
CA ALA A 61 -8.64 16.03 11.25
C ALA A 61 -9.93 16.83 11.45
N MET A 62 -10.91 16.20 12.06
CA MET A 62 -12.12 16.87 12.49
C MET A 62 -11.81 17.70 13.73
N ASP A 63 -12.24 18.96 13.73
CA ASP A 63 -12.22 19.79 14.91
C ASP A 63 -13.42 19.39 15.79
N ILE A 64 -13.13 18.78 16.91
CA ILE A 64 -14.17 18.25 17.81
C ILE A 64 -14.60 19.41 18.72
N PRO A 65 -15.89 19.74 18.78
CA PRO A 65 -16.41 20.76 19.71
C PRO A 65 -16.03 20.45 21.17
N ASP A 66 -15.82 21.50 21.96
CA ASP A 66 -15.40 21.38 23.37
C ASP A 66 -16.37 20.54 24.23
N ASP A 67 -17.65 20.56 23.89
CA ASP A 67 -18.68 19.73 24.53
C ASP A 67 -18.72 18.28 24.03
N GLY A 68 -17.86 17.93 23.08
CA GLY A 68 -17.83 16.61 22.45
C GLY A 68 -19.06 16.25 21.59
N ASN A 69 -19.93 17.23 21.33
CA ASN A 69 -21.15 17.01 20.58
C ASN A 69 -20.89 17.15 19.07
N ILE A 70 -20.81 16.04 18.37
CA ILE A 70 -20.61 15.96 16.92
C ILE A 70 -21.92 15.95 16.11
N PHE A 71 -23.05 16.00 16.78
CA PHE A 71 -24.38 15.95 16.12
C PHE A 71 -24.90 17.35 15.85
N LEU A 72 -25.59 17.53 14.72
CA LEU A 72 -26.20 18.80 14.32
C LEU A 72 -27.28 19.27 15.29
N ASN A 73 -27.99 18.34 15.90
CA ASN A 73 -29.06 18.65 16.83
C ASN A 73 -29.33 17.45 17.76
N GLU A 74 -30.10 17.70 18.84
CA GLU A 74 -30.42 16.70 19.84
C GLU A 74 -31.26 15.55 19.27
N THR A 75 -32.09 15.77 18.28
CA THR A 75 -32.90 14.72 17.64
C THR A 75 -32.01 13.70 16.94
N GLU A 76 -30.99 14.15 16.23
CA GLU A 76 -30.00 13.27 15.62
C GLU A 76 -29.18 12.54 16.67
N ARG A 77 -28.75 13.22 17.71
CA ARG A 77 -28.02 12.63 18.83
C ARG A 77 -28.78 11.46 19.46
N GLN A 78 -30.07 11.66 19.75
CA GLN A 78 -30.91 10.62 20.39
C GLN A 78 -31.05 9.36 19.54
N LYS A 79 -31.08 9.46 18.21
CA LYS A 79 -31.14 8.29 17.33
C LYS A 79 -29.95 7.34 17.51
N TYR A 80 -28.78 7.87 17.81
CA TYR A 80 -27.54 7.11 17.82
C TYR A 80 -26.99 6.80 19.21
N LEU A 81 -27.51 7.40 20.27
CA LEU A 81 -27.01 7.19 21.63
C LEU A 81 -26.94 5.71 22.05
N ASN A 82 -27.94 4.91 21.65
CA ASN A 82 -27.99 3.48 22.00
C ASN A 82 -27.16 2.58 21.09
N GLN A 83 -26.67 3.13 19.96
CA GLN A 83 -25.95 2.36 18.95
C GLN A 83 -24.42 2.41 19.11
N LYS A 84 -23.92 3.21 20.07
CA LYS A 84 -22.49 3.46 20.28
C LYS A 84 -21.77 3.75 18.96
N PRO A 85 -22.18 4.77 18.20
CA PRO A 85 -21.63 5.03 16.88
C PRO A 85 -20.16 5.38 16.96
N VAL A 86 -19.43 5.03 15.92
CA VAL A 86 -18.06 5.50 15.69
C VAL A 86 -18.06 6.46 14.52
N TYR A 87 -17.14 7.40 14.51
CA TYR A 87 -16.99 8.36 13.43
C TYR A 87 -15.53 8.46 12.99
N VAL A 88 -15.33 8.94 11.79
CA VAL A 88 -13.99 9.16 11.27
C VAL A 88 -13.46 10.47 11.84
N ASN A 89 -12.53 10.37 12.77
CA ASN A 89 -11.92 11.50 13.43
C ASN A 89 -10.86 12.20 12.55
N SER A 90 -10.09 11.42 11.79
CA SER A 90 -9.10 11.97 10.88
C SER A 90 -8.89 11.08 9.68
N VAL A 91 -8.46 11.69 8.58
CA VAL A 91 -8.17 11.01 7.32
C VAL A 91 -6.79 11.44 6.82
N ASN A 92 -5.96 10.46 6.56
CA ASN A 92 -4.70 10.69 5.86
C ASN A 92 -4.93 10.74 4.36
N MET A 93 -4.59 11.87 3.75
CA MET A 93 -4.69 12.08 2.31
C MET A 93 -3.33 11.83 1.66
N GLY A 94 -3.33 10.97 0.64
CA GLY A 94 -2.10 10.57 -0.01
C GLY A 94 -2.34 9.59 -1.14
N ARG A 95 -1.32 8.83 -1.47
CA ARG A 95 -1.42 7.74 -2.44
C ARG A 95 -0.96 6.43 -1.81
N LYS A 96 -1.60 5.35 -2.24
CA LYS A 96 -1.21 3.98 -1.95
C LYS A 96 -0.96 3.25 -3.26
N GLY A 97 0.07 2.43 -3.29
CA GLY A 97 0.39 1.65 -4.48
C GLY A 97 0.96 0.30 -4.14
N VAL A 98 1.02 -0.53 -5.15
CA VAL A 98 1.60 -1.86 -5.12
C VAL A 98 2.52 -2.04 -6.30
N MET A 99 3.63 -2.67 -6.03
CA MET A 99 4.55 -3.14 -7.04
C MET A 99 4.72 -4.65 -6.87
N ILE A 100 4.63 -5.40 -7.97
CA ILE A 100 4.98 -6.81 -8.03
C ILE A 100 6.31 -6.92 -8.75
N VAL A 101 7.22 -7.70 -8.17
CA VAL A 101 8.53 -7.99 -8.76
C VAL A 101 8.70 -9.49 -8.83
N GLU A 102 8.98 -9.99 -10.01
CA GLU A 102 9.36 -11.37 -10.26
C GLU A 102 10.76 -11.43 -10.86
N SER A 103 11.59 -12.35 -10.40
CA SER A 103 12.98 -12.48 -10.84
C SER A 103 13.52 -13.87 -10.60
N GLU A 104 14.52 -14.25 -11.37
CA GLU A 104 15.32 -15.46 -11.16
C GLU A 104 16.36 -15.29 -10.04
N GLU A 105 16.65 -14.07 -9.64
CA GLU A 105 17.54 -13.75 -8.52
C GLU A 105 16.93 -14.15 -7.17
N SER A 106 17.78 -14.34 -6.15
CA SER A 106 17.31 -14.68 -4.81
C SER A 106 16.55 -13.53 -4.14
N TYR A 107 15.63 -13.88 -3.22
CA TYR A 107 14.90 -12.87 -2.43
C TYR A 107 15.85 -11.92 -1.71
N SER A 108 16.97 -12.42 -1.17
CA SER A 108 17.95 -11.59 -0.45
C SER A 108 18.56 -10.52 -1.34
N GLU A 109 18.90 -10.83 -2.58
CA GLU A 109 19.48 -9.87 -3.53
C GLU A 109 18.47 -8.83 -3.98
N ILE A 110 17.27 -9.27 -4.39
CA ILE A 110 16.21 -8.36 -4.84
C ILE A 110 15.75 -7.45 -3.72
N SER A 111 15.53 -8.00 -2.52
CA SER A 111 15.03 -7.21 -1.39
C SER A 111 16.00 -6.09 -0.98
N VAL A 112 17.29 -6.33 -1.03
CA VAL A 112 18.32 -5.30 -0.78
C VAL A 112 18.27 -4.22 -1.84
N SER A 113 18.20 -4.60 -3.11
CA SER A 113 18.14 -3.65 -4.23
C SER A 113 16.89 -2.76 -4.18
N ILE A 114 15.74 -3.35 -3.87
CA ILE A 114 14.47 -2.60 -3.75
C ILE A 114 14.51 -1.65 -2.56
N ARG A 115 15.00 -2.10 -1.40
CA ARG A 115 15.15 -1.24 -0.22
C ARG A 115 16.08 -0.07 -0.50
N ALA A 116 17.19 -0.29 -1.17
CA ALA A 116 18.11 0.75 -1.55
C ALA A 116 17.43 1.78 -2.47
N ALA A 117 16.65 1.32 -3.47
CA ALA A 117 15.94 2.19 -4.39
C ALA A 117 14.88 3.05 -3.66
N PHE A 118 14.07 2.46 -2.79
CA PHE A 118 13.07 3.21 -2.02
C PHE A 118 13.71 4.20 -1.05
N ASN A 119 14.77 3.81 -0.36
CA ASN A 119 15.48 4.71 0.55
C ASN A 119 16.15 5.89 -0.19
N ALA A 120 16.76 5.64 -1.33
CA ALA A 120 17.34 6.70 -2.16
C ALA A 120 16.26 7.67 -2.70
N GLY A 121 15.11 7.14 -3.14
CA GLY A 121 13.99 7.95 -3.61
C GLY A 121 13.37 8.84 -2.53
N ILE A 122 13.37 8.38 -1.28
CA ILE A 122 12.86 9.17 -0.14
C ILE A 122 13.79 10.37 0.15
N VAL A 123 15.09 10.17 0.04
CA VAL A 123 16.09 11.20 0.41
C VAL A 123 16.21 12.29 -0.65
N ASN A 124 16.18 11.96 -1.93
CA ASN A 124 16.57 12.87 -3.01
C ASN A 124 15.44 13.29 -3.95
N GLY A 125 14.24 12.73 -3.82
CA GLY A 125 13.14 12.98 -4.77
C GLY A 125 13.34 12.43 -6.18
N GLU A 126 14.54 11.96 -6.49
CA GLU A 126 14.91 11.29 -7.73
C GLU A 126 15.34 9.84 -7.43
N LEU A 127 14.76 8.90 -8.15
CA LEU A 127 15.14 7.49 -8.06
C LEU A 127 16.48 7.29 -8.77
N SER A 128 17.59 7.55 -8.10
CA SER A 128 18.91 7.16 -8.61
C SER A 128 19.14 5.68 -8.30
N LEU A 129 18.67 4.83 -9.18
CA LEU A 129 18.88 3.38 -9.10
C LEU A 129 20.33 3.08 -9.50
N ASP A 130 20.99 2.22 -8.72
CA ASP A 130 22.26 1.63 -9.15
C ASP A 130 22.06 0.75 -10.41
N SER A 131 23.16 0.35 -11.04
CA SER A 131 23.12 -0.40 -12.29
C SER A 131 22.38 -1.73 -12.16
N LYS A 132 22.51 -2.42 -11.01
CA LYS A 132 21.85 -3.70 -10.74
C LYS A 132 20.36 -3.54 -10.50
N THR A 133 19.98 -2.50 -9.77
CA THR A 133 18.56 -2.18 -9.53
C THR A 133 17.87 -1.72 -10.82
N LYS A 134 18.58 -1.01 -11.70
CA LYS A 134 18.09 -0.66 -13.05
C LYS A 134 17.88 -1.87 -13.92
N GLU A 135 18.72 -2.89 -13.80
CA GLU A 135 18.60 -4.14 -14.54
C GLU A 135 17.38 -4.92 -14.06
N ILE A 136 17.18 -5.04 -12.76
CA ILE A 136 16.01 -5.66 -12.15
C ILE A 136 14.71 -4.92 -12.53
N ALA A 137 14.74 -3.60 -12.56
CA ALA A 137 13.57 -2.79 -12.90
C ALA A 137 13.19 -2.79 -14.39
N LYS A 138 14.01 -3.36 -15.25
CA LYS A 138 13.76 -3.51 -16.69
C LYS A 138 13.07 -4.84 -17.04
N THR A 139 12.98 -5.76 -16.09
CA THR A 139 12.32 -7.05 -16.25
C THR A 139 10.86 -6.95 -15.90
#